data_2b87e99502f415ba9adf8876b9432700
#
_entry.id   2b87e99502f415ba9adf8876b9432700
#
_cell.length_a   1.000
_cell.length_b   1.000
_cell.length_c   1.000
_cell.angle_alpha   90.00
_cell.angle_beta   90.00
_cell.angle_gamma   90.00
#
_symmetry.space_group_name_H-M   'P 1'
#
loop_
_entity.id
_entity.type
_entity.pdbx_description
1 polymer ?
#
loop_
_entity_poly.entity_id
_entity_poly.type
_entity_poly.pdbx_seq_one_letter_code
_entity_poly.pdbx_strand_id
1 'polypeptide(L)'
;MCISVKSSAAFLMFVAANSHASNWVPLMNDSSGGMFVDTQSLRITGDIRVAWIKGTFGPTPLPAKDGKLMSYFLIKVAFNCAQESSKPEAMVRYFEDGSQENSGELKQTTWHPVPPDSTDEKQMKFVCSQAKP
;
A
#
# COMPACT_ATOMS: atom_id res chain seq x y z
N MET A 1 65.99 -10.97 13.45
CA MET A 1 64.64 -11.41 13.79
C MET A 1 63.65 -10.60 13.00
N CYS A 2 63.09 -11.14 11.92
CA CYS A 2 62.06 -10.48 11.12
C CYS A 2 60.71 -10.87 11.66
N ILE A 3 59.98 -9.92 12.23
CA ILE A 3 58.57 -10.13 12.66
C ILE A 3 57.69 -9.81 11.49
N SER A 4 57.11 -10.89 10.90
CA SER A 4 56.13 -10.75 9.83
C SER A 4 54.76 -10.43 10.43
N VAL A 5 54.28 -9.20 10.29
CA VAL A 5 52.94 -8.81 10.64
C VAL A 5 52.00 -9.20 9.48
N LYS A 6 51.26 -10.28 9.65
CA LYS A 6 50.19 -10.65 8.74
C LYS A 6 49.00 -9.71 8.98
N SER A 7 48.83 -8.77 8.08
CA SER A 7 47.68 -7.89 8.03
C SER A 7 46.46 -8.68 7.50
N SER A 8 45.56 -9.11 8.36
CA SER A 8 44.29 -9.67 7.92
C SER A 8 43.34 -8.53 7.59
N ALA A 9 43.15 -8.28 6.32
CA ALA A 9 42.12 -7.36 5.84
C ALA A 9 40.74 -8.05 5.99
N ALA A 10 39.98 -7.64 6.99
CA ALA A 10 38.59 -8.05 7.12
C ALA A 10 37.77 -7.30 6.05
N PHE A 11 37.32 -8.03 5.04
CA PHE A 11 36.41 -7.51 4.01
C PHE A 11 35.00 -7.46 4.62
N LEU A 12 34.60 -6.28 5.09
CA LEU A 12 33.21 -6.01 5.49
C LEU A 12 32.34 -5.97 4.22
N MET A 13 31.64 -7.08 3.93
CA MET A 13 30.58 -7.07 2.94
C MET A 13 29.40 -6.27 3.47
N PHE A 14 29.25 -5.04 2.98
CA PHE A 14 28.03 -4.28 3.13
C PHE A 14 26.95 -4.94 2.26
N VAL A 15 26.07 -5.70 2.88
CA VAL A 15 24.82 -6.12 2.24
C VAL A 15 23.94 -4.88 2.18
N ALA A 16 23.87 -4.26 1.01
CA ALA A 16 22.90 -3.20 0.76
C ALA A 16 21.51 -3.81 0.85
N ALA A 17 20.81 -3.57 1.95
CA ALA A 17 19.40 -3.88 2.04
C ALA A 17 18.67 -2.97 1.06
N ASN A 18 18.12 -3.52 -0.01
CA ASN A 18 17.23 -2.81 -0.92
C ASN A 18 15.94 -2.48 -0.17
N SER A 19 15.92 -1.37 0.56
CA SER A 19 14.69 -0.82 1.09
C SER A 19 13.93 -0.19 -0.07
N HIS A 20 12.90 -0.88 -0.57
CA HIS A 20 11.99 -0.31 -1.53
C HIS A 20 11.10 0.70 -0.83
N ALA A 21 11.39 1.98 -1.03
CA ALA A 21 10.54 3.06 -0.55
C ALA A 21 9.22 3.04 -1.32
N SER A 22 8.09 3.27 -0.62
CA SER A 22 6.77 3.42 -1.23
C SER A 22 6.78 4.55 -2.26
N ASN A 23 6.10 4.34 -3.36
CA ASN A 23 5.87 5.36 -4.39
C ASN A 23 4.37 5.60 -4.56
N TRP A 24 3.86 6.57 -3.81
CA TRP A 24 2.44 6.93 -3.78
C TRP A 24 2.07 7.80 -4.98
N VAL A 25 1.30 7.23 -5.91
CA VAL A 25 0.78 7.94 -7.09
C VAL A 25 -0.65 8.39 -6.80
N PRO A 26 -0.95 9.70 -6.89
CA PRO A 26 -2.30 10.20 -6.65
C PRO A 26 -3.24 9.84 -7.79
N LEU A 27 -4.40 9.25 -7.45
CA LEU A 27 -5.52 9.03 -8.38
C LEU A 27 -6.56 10.13 -8.27
N MET A 28 -6.74 10.63 -7.06
CA MET A 28 -7.57 11.79 -6.72
C MET A 28 -6.94 12.49 -5.53
N ASN A 29 -6.95 13.81 -5.54
CA ASN A 29 -6.48 14.61 -4.42
C ASN A 29 -7.10 16.01 -4.53
N ASP A 30 -8.12 16.25 -3.71
CA ASP A 30 -8.87 17.51 -3.67
C ASP A 30 -9.16 17.92 -2.21
N SER A 31 -9.99 18.94 -2.02
CA SER A 31 -10.34 19.43 -0.68
C SER A 31 -11.10 18.42 0.18
N SER A 32 -11.71 17.41 -0.41
CA SER A 32 -12.44 16.35 0.34
C SER A 32 -11.55 15.20 0.79
N GLY A 33 -10.35 15.11 0.27
CA GLY A 33 -9.37 14.07 0.59
C GLY A 33 -8.60 13.60 -0.63
N GLY A 34 -7.83 12.54 -0.45
CA GLY A 34 -7.00 11.97 -1.49
C GLY A 34 -7.05 10.45 -1.53
N MET A 35 -6.74 9.91 -2.68
CA MET A 35 -6.58 8.48 -2.93
C MET A 35 -5.29 8.25 -3.70
N PHE A 36 -4.43 7.39 -3.18
CA PHE A 36 -3.09 7.15 -3.72
C PHE A 36 -2.85 5.66 -3.83
N VAL A 37 -2.15 5.23 -4.86
CA VAL A 37 -1.72 3.85 -5.04
C VAL A 37 -0.20 3.78 -4.89
N ASP A 38 0.28 2.84 -4.10
CA ASP A 38 1.71 2.56 -3.99
C ASP A 38 2.15 1.63 -5.12
N THR A 39 2.79 2.19 -6.13
CA THR A 39 3.25 1.43 -7.29
C THR A 39 4.39 0.47 -6.96
N GLN A 40 5.14 0.71 -5.89
CA GLN A 40 6.20 -0.21 -5.44
C GLN A 40 5.63 -1.47 -4.77
N SER A 41 4.42 -1.38 -4.22
CA SER A 41 3.74 -2.53 -3.63
C SER A 41 3.03 -3.42 -4.66
N LEU A 42 2.88 -2.95 -5.89
CA LEU A 42 2.10 -3.64 -6.92
C LEU A 42 2.67 -5.03 -7.22
N ARG A 43 1.81 -6.05 -7.13
CA ARG A 43 2.10 -7.42 -7.53
C ARG A 43 1.15 -7.85 -8.62
N ILE A 44 1.67 -8.50 -9.63
CA ILE A 44 0.93 -8.94 -10.82
C ILE A 44 1.05 -10.45 -10.94
N THR A 45 -0.10 -11.14 -10.88
CA THR A 45 -0.19 -12.59 -11.07
C THR A 45 -1.35 -12.88 -12.02
N GLY A 46 -1.08 -13.14 -13.30
CA GLY A 46 -2.11 -13.29 -14.32
C GLY A 46 -2.99 -12.04 -14.41
N ASP A 47 -4.29 -12.21 -14.25
CA ASP A 47 -5.26 -11.11 -14.25
C ASP A 47 -5.41 -10.40 -12.90
N ILE A 48 -4.73 -10.92 -11.88
CA ILE A 48 -4.81 -10.35 -10.53
C ILE A 48 -3.73 -9.29 -10.32
N ARG A 49 -4.15 -8.16 -9.76
CA ARG A 49 -3.28 -7.06 -9.30
C ARG A 49 -3.52 -6.84 -7.83
N VAL A 50 -2.47 -6.80 -7.03
CA VAL A 50 -2.56 -6.50 -5.60
C VAL A 50 -1.69 -5.28 -5.31
N ALA A 51 -2.26 -4.28 -4.65
CA ALA A 51 -1.54 -3.07 -4.28
C ALA A 51 -2.05 -2.50 -2.96
N TRP A 52 -1.18 -1.73 -2.28
CA TRP A 52 -1.58 -0.89 -1.18
C TRP A 52 -2.13 0.44 -1.69
N ILE A 53 -3.24 0.84 -1.09
CA ILE A 53 -3.95 2.09 -1.39
C ILE A 53 -4.01 2.91 -0.11
N LYS A 54 -3.75 4.21 -0.23
CA LYS A 54 -3.83 5.16 0.86
C LYS A 54 -5.02 6.08 0.63
N GLY A 55 -5.90 6.16 1.61
CA GLY A 55 -6.99 7.14 1.64
C GLY A 55 -6.69 8.21 2.67
N THR A 56 -6.81 9.47 2.29
CA THR A 56 -6.71 10.62 3.19
C THR A 56 -8.04 11.36 3.21
N PHE A 57 -8.29 12.07 4.30
CA PHE A 57 -9.47 12.90 4.45
C PHE A 57 -9.10 14.37 4.20
N GLY A 58 -10.11 15.19 3.95
CA GLY A 58 -9.95 16.63 3.86
C GLY A 58 -9.58 17.26 5.23
N PRO A 59 -9.78 18.57 5.40
CA PRO A 59 -9.40 19.26 6.63
C PRO A 59 -10.16 18.77 7.87
N THR A 60 -11.27 18.03 7.69
CA THR A 60 -12.04 17.44 8.79
C THR A 60 -11.74 15.94 8.87
N PRO A 61 -11.01 15.48 9.91
CA PRO A 61 -10.77 14.06 10.11
C PRO A 61 -12.08 13.28 10.30
N LEU A 62 -12.07 12.01 9.89
CA LEU A 62 -13.24 11.15 10.02
C LEU A 62 -13.27 10.50 11.41
N PRO A 63 -14.35 10.67 12.20
CA PRO A 63 -14.45 10.01 13.50
C PRO A 63 -14.66 8.50 13.34
N ALA A 64 -13.89 7.72 14.09
CA ALA A 64 -14.09 6.28 14.24
C ALA A 64 -15.13 5.99 15.33
N LYS A 65 -15.56 4.72 15.47
CA LYS A 65 -16.61 4.31 16.43
C LYS A 65 -16.29 4.63 17.89
N ASP A 66 -15.02 4.69 18.26
CA ASP A 66 -14.55 4.99 19.62
C ASP A 66 -14.30 6.49 19.87
N GLY A 67 -14.67 7.35 18.93
CA GLY A 67 -14.47 8.79 18.99
C GLY A 67 -13.09 9.27 18.60
N LYS A 68 -12.14 8.38 18.31
CA LYS A 68 -10.84 8.76 17.78
C LYS A 68 -10.97 9.34 16.38
N LEU A 69 -10.16 10.34 16.08
CA LEU A 69 -10.13 10.98 14.76
C LEU A 69 -9.12 10.27 13.86
N MET A 70 -9.60 9.77 12.73
CA MET A 70 -8.76 9.07 11.76
C MET A 70 -8.09 10.06 10.80
N SER A 71 -6.75 10.02 10.73
CA SER A 71 -5.96 10.85 9.83
C SER A 71 -5.95 10.31 8.41
N TYR A 72 -5.67 9.02 8.28
CA TYR A 72 -5.62 8.31 7.00
C TYR A 72 -5.72 6.80 7.23
N PHE A 73 -5.92 6.05 6.18
CA PHE A 73 -5.87 4.60 6.22
C PHE A 73 -5.07 4.04 5.05
N LEU A 74 -4.54 2.84 5.25
CA LEU A 74 -3.96 2.01 4.21
C LEU A 74 -4.83 0.77 4.05
N ILE A 75 -5.13 0.42 2.83
CA ILE A 75 -5.85 -0.81 2.50
C ILE A 75 -5.13 -1.55 1.39
N LYS A 76 -4.94 -2.85 1.58
CA LYS A 76 -4.41 -3.75 0.56
C LYS A 76 -5.58 -4.34 -0.20
N VAL A 77 -5.60 -4.15 -1.51
CA VAL A 77 -6.71 -4.58 -2.37
C VAL A 77 -6.19 -5.44 -3.50
N ALA A 78 -6.87 -6.56 -3.73
CA ALA A 78 -6.72 -7.38 -4.93
C ALA A 78 -7.77 -6.97 -5.95
N PHE A 79 -7.36 -6.81 -7.20
CA PHE A 79 -8.23 -6.53 -8.35
C PHE A 79 -8.12 -7.68 -9.36
N ASN A 80 -9.24 -8.18 -9.84
CA ASN A 80 -9.30 -9.08 -10.97
C ASN A 80 -9.63 -8.26 -12.22
N CYS A 81 -8.64 -8.04 -13.07
CA CYS A 81 -8.80 -7.17 -14.24
C CYS A 81 -9.71 -7.78 -15.31
N ALA A 82 -9.77 -9.12 -15.42
CA ALA A 82 -10.62 -9.80 -16.39
C ALA A 82 -12.10 -9.78 -15.98
N GLN A 83 -12.38 -9.91 -14.68
CA GLN A 83 -13.74 -9.99 -14.14
C GLN A 83 -14.24 -8.66 -13.57
N GLU A 84 -13.42 -7.61 -13.59
CA GLU A 84 -13.75 -6.29 -13.05
C GLU A 84 -14.31 -6.37 -11.63
N SER A 85 -13.57 -7.07 -10.77
CA SER A 85 -13.92 -7.27 -9.37
C SER A 85 -12.77 -6.92 -8.45
N SER A 86 -13.06 -6.63 -7.19
CA SER A 86 -12.08 -6.30 -6.17
C SER A 86 -12.35 -7.04 -4.87
N LYS A 87 -11.30 -7.18 -4.08
CA LYS A 87 -11.35 -7.84 -2.79
C LYS A 87 -10.37 -7.16 -1.82
N PRO A 88 -10.84 -6.60 -0.68
CA PRO A 88 -9.93 -6.10 0.34
C PRO A 88 -9.22 -7.26 1.03
N GLU A 89 -7.92 -7.12 1.31
CA GLU A 89 -7.11 -8.17 1.93
C GLU A 89 -6.56 -7.78 3.31
N ALA A 90 -6.28 -6.50 3.54
CA ALA A 90 -5.77 -6.00 4.81
C ALA A 90 -6.08 -4.51 4.98
N MET A 91 -6.11 -4.04 6.21
CA MET A 91 -6.38 -2.63 6.49
C MET A 91 -5.60 -2.16 7.72
N VAL A 92 -5.08 -0.94 7.65
CA VAL A 92 -4.46 -0.24 8.79
C VAL A 92 -5.06 1.16 8.87
N ARG A 93 -5.54 1.54 10.04
CA ARG A 93 -6.04 2.90 10.33
C ARG A 93 -5.04 3.66 11.16
N TYR A 94 -4.84 4.92 10.84
CA TYR A 94 -3.95 5.83 11.55
C TYR A 94 -4.76 6.99 12.12
N PHE A 95 -4.54 7.29 13.39
CA PHE A 95 -5.34 8.28 14.13
C PHE A 95 -4.51 9.53 14.45
N GLU A 96 -5.22 10.64 14.69
CA GLU A 96 -4.62 11.95 15.02
C GLU A 96 -3.77 11.91 16.28
N ASP A 97 -4.06 11.02 17.24
CA ASP A 97 -3.29 10.84 18.47
C ASP A 97 -1.97 10.07 18.28
N GLY A 98 -1.63 9.71 17.03
CA GLY A 98 -0.44 8.92 16.69
C GLY A 98 -0.61 7.41 16.85
N SER A 99 -1.75 6.95 17.35
CA SER A 99 -2.05 5.51 17.44
C SER A 99 -2.42 4.93 16.08
N GLN A 100 -2.32 3.61 15.96
CA GLN A 100 -2.76 2.87 14.78
C GLN A 100 -3.54 1.63 15.19
N GLU A 101 -4.47 1.22 14.33
CA GLU A 101 -5.21 -0.04 14.43
C GLU A 101 -4.94 -0.85 13.18
N ASN A 102 -4.27 -2.00 13.36
CA ASN A 102 -3.96 -2.92 12.28
C ASN A 102 -4.95 -4.09 12.33
N SER A 103 -5.83 -4.17 11.33
CA SER A 103 -6.76 -5.30 11.20
C SER A 103 -6.08 -6.56 10.68
N GLY A 104 -4.79 -6.49 10.30
CA GLY A 104 -4.05 -7.58 9.71
C GLY A 104 -4.70 -8.07 8.43
N GLU A 105 -4.56 -9.36 8.15
CA GLU A 105 -5.26 -9.99 7.04
C GLU A 105 -6.76 -10.13 7.38
N LEU A 106 -7.61 -9.67 6.46
CA LEU A 106 -9.05 -9.76 6.61
C LEU A 106 -9.49 -11.20 6.29
N LYS A 107 -10.08 -11.89 7.28
CA LYS A 107 -10.37 -13.33 7.19
C LYS A 107 -11.58 -13.69 6.32
N GLN A 108 -12.52 -12.76 6.13
CA GLN A 108 -13.76 -13.00 5.39
C GLN A 108 -13.92 -11.97 4.28
N THR A 109 -13.10 -12.11 3.26
CA THR A 109 -13.20 -11.26 2.09
C THR A 109 -13.66 -12.05 0.88
N THR A 110 -14.61 -11.48 0.16
CA THR A 110 -15.12 -12.04 -1.09
C THR A 110 -14.87 -11.05 -2.22
N TRP A 111 -14.83 -11.57 -3.43
CA TRP A 111 -14.77 -10.73 -4.61
C TRP A 111 -16.09 -9.99 -4.80
N HIS A 112 -16.02 -8.69 -5.01
CA HIS A 112 -17.15 -7.82 -5.26
C HIS A 112 -17.01 -7.19 -6.64
N PRO A 113 -18.12 -7.09 -7.43
CA PRO A 113 -18.08 -6.32 -8.67
C PRO A 113 -17.65 -4.88 -8.39
N VAL A 114 -16.82 -4.33 -9.25
CA VAL A 114 -16.42 -2.92 -9.17
C VAL A 114 -17.48 -2.07 -9.86
N PRO A 115 -18.20 -1.19 -9.13
CA PRO A 115 -19.23 -0.35 -9.74
C PRO A 115 -18.63 0.66 -10.71
N PRO A 116 -19.33 0.98 -11.81
CA PRO A 116 -18.89 2.06 -12.69
C PRO A 116 -18.93 3.42 -11.97
N ASP A 117 -18.06 4.32 -12.38
CA ASP A 117 -17.95 5.70 -11.85
C ASP A 117 -17.64 5.77 -10.35
N SER A 118 -17.10 4.69 -9.77
CA SER A 118 -16.67 4.62 -8.38
C SER A 118 -15.17 4.92 -8.22
N THR A 119 -14.76 5.18 -6.98
CA THR A 119 -13.33 5.27 -6.63
C THR A 119 -12.62 3.95 -6.86
N ASP A 120 -13.27 2.83 -6.62
CA ASP A 120 -12.75 1.49 -6.87
C ASP A 120 -12.45 1.27 -8.35
N GLU A 121 -13.30 1.78 -9.24
CA GLU A 121 -13.06 1.71 -10.69
C GLU A 121 -11.81 2.50 -11.09
N LYS A 122 -11.59 3.67 -10.51
CA LYS A 122 -10.38 4.46 -10.77
C LYS A 122 -9.12 3.70 -10.33
N GLN A 123 -9.17 3.07 -9.16
CA GLN A 123 -8.08 2.24 -8.67
C GLN A 123 -7.83 1.04 -9.59
N MET A 124 -8.88 0.32 -9.94
CA MET A 124 -8.81 -0.85 -10.82
C MET A 124 -8.23 -0.49 -12.18
N LYS A 125 -8.74 0.55 -12.82
CA LYS A 125 -8.24 1.01 -14.14
C LYS A 125 -6.76 1.37 -14.08
N PHE A 126 -6.34 2.04 -13.00
CA PHE A 126 -4.94 2.39 -12.82
C PHE A 126 -4.06 1.15 -12.67
N VAL A 127 -4.35 0.25 -11.72
CA VAL A 127 -3.51 -0.93 -11.47
C VAL A 127 -3.53 -1.92 -12.63
N CYS A 128 -4.66 -2.04 -13.33
CA CYS A 128 -4.79 -2.93 -14.48
C CYS A 128 -4.08 -2.40 -15.73
N SER A 129 -3.83 -1.09 -15.80
CA SER A 129 -3.06 -0.45 -16.88
C SER A 129 -1.56 -0.56 -16.70
N GLN A 130 -1.08 -0.92 -15.50
CA GLN A 130 0.35 -1.04 -15.23
C GLN A 130 0.95 -2.25 -15.95
N ALA A 131 2.07 -2.03 -16.62
CA ALA A 131 2.82 -3.12 -17.26
C ALA A 131 3.49 -3.99 -16.20
N LYS A 132 3.70 -5.28 -16.54
CA LYS A 132 4.60 -6.15 -15.76
C LYS A 132 6.00 -5.55 -15.78
N PRO A 133 6.67 -5.49 -14.61
CA PRO A 133 8.06 -5.04 -14.57
C PRO A 133 8.99 -6.01 -15.29
#